data_6b3c40bfcdee6299d28a3ef54c78a660
#
_entry.id   6b3c40bfcdee6299d28a3ef54c78a660
#
_cell.length_a   1.000
_cell.length_b   1.000
_cell.length_c   1.000
_cell.angle_alpha   90.00
_cell.angle_beta   90.00
_cell.angle_gamma   90.00
#
_symmetry.space_group_name_H-M   'P 1'
#
loop_
_entity.id
_entity.type
_entity.pdbx_description
1 polymer ?
#
loop_
_entity_poly.entity_id
_entity_poly.type
_entity_poly.pdbx_seq_one_letter_code
_entity_poly.pdbx_strand_id
1 'polypeptide(L)'
;ASDVYKRQMPVIGIPMHTTSLGGRDSLYSIVQMPSGIPVATVAINGGANAGLLAAKILATSDEALLERLKAYSKDLKEQVQAKDARLQEVGYKNY
;
A
#
# COMPACT_ATOMS: atom_id res chain seq x y z
N ALA A 1 5.93 -16.76 10.28
CA ALA A 1 7.08 -17.04 9.41
C ALA A 1 6.97 -18.41 8.74
N SER A 2 6.50 -19.44 9.48
CA SER A 2 6.35 -20.78 8.89
C SER A 2 5.33 -20.82 7.77
N ASP A 3 4.30 -19.99 7.82
CA ASP A 3 3.29 -19.93 6.76
C ASP A 3 3.87 -19.41 5.44
N VAL A 4 4.82 -18.49 5.51
CA VAL A 4 5.46 -17.93 4.32
C VAL A 4 6.23 -19.01 3.56
N TYR A 5 6.93 -19.90 4.28
CA TYR A 5 7.68 -20.99 3.66
C TYR A 5 6.78 -22.00 2.92
N LYS A 6 5.57 -22.18 3.41
CA LYS A 6 4.64 -23.17 2.85
C LYS A 6 3.76 -22.64 1.73
N ARG A 7 3.66 -21.31 1.60
CA ARG A 7 2.77 -20.69 0.64
C ARG A 7 3.49 -20.36 -0.67
N GLN A 8 2.84 -20.70 -1.77
CA GLN A 8 3.28 -20.30 -3.10
C GLN A 8 2.59 -19.04 -3.59
N MET A 9 1.68 -18.49 -2.79
CA MET A 9 0.94 -17.27 -3.12
C MET A 9 1.73 -16.04 -2.71
N PRO A 10 1.51 -14.89 -3.37
CA PRO A 10 2.12 -13.63 -2.94
C PRO A 10 1.73 -13.30 -1.51
N VAL A 11 2.71 -12.82 -0.73
CA VAL A 11 2.50 -12.42 0.66
C VAL A 11 2.84 -10.95 0.79
N ILE A 12 1.94 -10.18 1.44
CA ILE A 12 2.12 -8.77 1.69
C ILE A 12 2.23 -8.57 3.20
N GLY A 13 3.34 -7.98 3.64
CA GLY A 13 3.58 -7.69 5.05
C GLY A 13 3.23 -6.25 5.41
N ILE A 14 2.49 -6.08 6.49
CA ILE A 14 2.16 -4.76 7.03
C ILE A 14 2.87 -4.61 8.37
N PRO A 15 3.95 -3.80 8.45
CA PRO A 15 4.59 -3.55 9.74
C PRO A 15 3.63 -2.79 10.65
N MET A 16 3.42 -3.30 11.85
CA MET A 16 2.53 -2.64 12.80
C MET A 16 3.33 -1.76 13.75
N HIS A 17 2.75 -0.64 14.14
CA HIS A 17 3.35 0.27 15.11
C HIS A 17 3.52 -0.44 16.46
N THR A 18 4.73 -0.34 17.03
CA THR A 18 5.03 -0.85 18.37
C THR A 18 5.30 0.30 19.32
N THR A 19 5.06 0.07 20.62
CA THR A 19 5.23 1.11 21.63
C THR A 19 6.70 1.50 21.86
N SER A 20 7.63 0.56 21.64
CA SER A 20 9.04 0.79 21.92
C SER A 20 9.81 1.39 20.73
N LEU A 21 9.57 0.91 19.52
CA LEU A 21 10.35 1.29 18.34
C LEU A 21 9.52 1.90 17.22
N GLY A 22 8.23 2.20 17.46
CA GLY A 22 7.37 2.81 16.48
C GLY A 22 7.11 1.97 15.23
N GLY A 23 7.28 0.67 15.31
CA GLY A 23 7.09 -0.26 14.19
C GLY A 23 8.38 -0.62 13.45
N ARG A 24 9.53 -0.07 13.82
CA ARG A 24 10.81 -0.37 13.17
C ARG A 24 11.21 -1.84 13.29
N ASP A 25 10.98 -2.43 14.46
CA ASP A 25 11.26 -3.85 14.71
C ASP A 25 10.37 -4.74 13.82
N SER A 26 9.09 -4.42 13.69
CA SER A 26 8.17 -5.12 12.81
C SER A 26 8.59 -4.99 11.34
N LEU A 27 8.99 -3.78 10.93
CA LEU A 27 9.45 -3.53 9.57
C LEU A 27 10.70 -4.35 9.25
N TYR A 28 11.69 -4.35 10.13
CA TYR A 28 12.92 -5.10 9.90
C TYR A 28 12.67 -6.61 9.83
N SER A 29 11.76 -7.12 10.66
CA SER A 29 11.39 -8.54 10.62
C SER A 29 10.79 -8.94 9.27
N ILE A 30 10.03 -8.05 8.64
CA ILE A 30 9.37 -8.32 7.36
C ILE A 30 10.34 -8.18 6.19
N VAL A 31 11.19 -7.14 6.17
CA VAL A 31 12.07 -6.87 5.02
C VAL A 31 13.31 -7.76 4.99
N GLN A 32 13.74 -8.30 6.12
CA GLN A 32 14.94 -9.13 6.22
C GLN A 32 14.61 -10.63 6.13
N MET A 33 13.77 -11.00 5.17
CA MET A 33 13.47 -12.40 4.93
C MET A 33 14.61 -13.08 4.17
N PRO A 34 14.83 -14.40 4.40
CA PRO A 34 15.86 -15.14 3.69
C PRO A 34 15.62 -15.17 2.19
N SER A 35 16.68 -15.37 1.42
CA SER A 35 16.58 -15.55 -0.02
C SER A 35 15.61 -16.69 -0.36
N GLY A 36 14.76 -16.46 -1.34
CA GLY A 36 13.73 -17.42 -1.73
C GLY A 36 12.42 -17.27 -1.00
N ILE A 37 12.35 -16.41 0.01
CA ILE A 37 11.12 -16.12 0.77
C ILE A 37 10.78 -14.63 0.63
N PRO A 38 10.27 -14.19 -0.53
CA PRO A 38 9.98 -12.78 -0.74
C PRO A 38 8.67 -12.37 -0.08
N VAL A 39 8.67 -11.19 0.54
CA VAL A 39 7.48 -10.58 1.13
C VAL A 39 7.40 -9.14 0.65
N ALA A 40 6.30 -8.77 -0.02
CA ALA A 40 6.05 -7.40 -0.40
C ALA A 40 5.69 -6.59 0.85
N THR A 41 6.34 -5.45 1.07
CA THR A 41 6.18 -4.69 2.30
C THR A 41 5.62 -3.30 2.00
N VAL A 42 4.66 -2.87 2.79
CA VAL A 42 4.10 -1.51 2.74
C VAL A 42 4.59 -0.72 3.95
N ALA A 43 4.20 0.53 4.04
CA ALA A 43 4.59 1.39 5.16
C ALA A 43 4.02 0.88 6.49
N ILE A 44 4.60 1.33 7.59
CA ILE A 44 4.11 1.02 8.94
C ILE A 44 2.65 1.42 9.04
N ASN A 45 1.79 0.49 9.47
CA ASN A 45 0.34 0.65 9.54
C ASN A 45 -0.33 0.93 8.18
N GLY A 46 0.30 0.61 7.07
CA GLY A 46 -0.21 0.91 5.72
C GLY A 46 -1.25 -0.08 5.20
N GLY A 47 -2.32 -0.35 5.96
CA GLY A 47 -3.33 -1.33 5.58
C GLY A 47 -4.07 -1.00 4.27
N ALA A 48 -4.39 0.28 4.03
CA ALA A 48 -5.06 0.69 2.80
C ALA A 48 -4.20 0.40 1.57
N ASN A 49 -2.91 0.72 1.64
CA ASN A 49 -1.99 0.44 0.55
C ASN A 49 -1.74 -1.05 0.35
N ALA A 50 -1.76 -1.83 1.43
CA ALA A 50 -1.67 -3.28 1.33
C ALA A 50 -2.87 -3.87 0.57
N GLY A 51 -4.08 -3.38 0.85
CA GLY A 51 -5.28 -3.77 0.14
C GLY A 51 -5.22 -3.41 -1.33
N LEU A 52 -4.75 -2.21 -1.66
CA LEU A 52 -4.57 -1.77 -3.04
C LEU A 52 -3.52 -2.60 -3.78
N LEU A 53 -2.41 -2.92 -3.12
CA LEU A 53 -1.38 -3.76 -3.71
C LEU A 53 -1.90 -5.17 -3.99
N ALA A 54 -2.65 -5.74 -3.05
CA ALA A 54 -3.28 -7.05 -3.25
C ALA A 54 -4.24 -7.02 -4.44
N ALA A 55 -5.04 -5.97 -4.56
CA ALA A 55 -5.96 -5.80 -5.69
C ALA A 55 -5.20 -5.69 -7.01
N LYS A 56 -4.09 -4.98 -7.05
CA LYS A 56 -3.25 -4.86 -8.25
C LYS A 56 -2.66 -6.21 -8.67
N ILE A 57 -2.23 -7.01 -7.71
CA ILE A 57 -1.72 -8.35 -7.99
C ILE A 57 -2.81 -9.22 -8.61
N LEU A 58 -4.02 -9.20 -8.03
CA LEU A 58 -5.16 -9.95 -8.56
C LEU A 58 -5.59 -9.45 -9.93
N ALA A 59 -5.47 -8.15 -10.18
CA ALA A 59 -5.86 -7.52 -11.44
C ALA A 59 -5.00 -7.96 -12.63
N THR A 60 -3.86 -8.59 -12.39
CA THR A 60 -3.03 -9.12 -13.49
C THR A 60 -3.75 -10.19 -14.30
N SER A 61 -4.77 -10.82 -13.72
CA SER A 61 -5.58 -11.85 -14.38
C SER A 61 -7.09 -11.57 -14.30
N ASP A 62 -7.49 -10.34 -13.93
CA ASP A 62 -8.89 -9.96 -13.77
C ASP A 62 -9.12 -8.57 -14.38
N GLU A 63 -9.64 -8.53 -15.59
CA GLU A 63 -9.85 -7.30 -16.34
C GLU A 63 -10.87 -6.37 -15.67
N ALA A 64 -11.92 -6.92 -15.07
CA ALA A 64 -12.93 -6.13 -14.38
C ALA A 64 -12.32 -5.39 -13.18
N LEU A 65 -11.47 -6.08 -12.41
CA LEU A 65 -10.76 -5.48 -11.29
C LEU A 65 -9.77 -4.43 -11.76
N LEU A 66 -9.06 -4.69 -12.86
CA LEU A 66 -8.14 -3.73 -13.46
C LEU A 66 -8.84 -2.43 -13.82
N GLU A 67 -10.03 -2.52 -14.43
CA GLU A 67 -10.79 -1.32 -14.77
C GLU A 67 -11.25 -0.55 -13.54
N ARG A 68 -11.63 -1.24 -12.47
CA ARG A 68 -11.97 -0.59 -11.20
C ARG A 68 -10.78 0.14 -10.59
N LEU A 69 -9.59 -0.45 -10.67
CA LEU A 69 -8.37 0.19 -10.17
C LEU A 69 -8.00 1.42 -10.98
N LYS A 70 -8.16 1.36 -12.30
CA LYS A 70 -7.95 2.52 -13.18
C LYS A 70 -8.90 3.67 -12.83
N ALA A 71 -10.18 3.35 -12.60
CA ALA A 71 -11.18 4.34 -12.20
C ALA A 71 -10.84 4.95 -10.83
N TYR A 72 -10.41 4.14 -9.88
CA TYR A 72 -9.99 4.59 -8.56
C TYR A 72 -8.78 5.55 -8.65
N SER A 73 -7.78 5.19 -9.44
CA SER A 73 -6.58 6.02 -9.62
C SER A 73 -6.93 7.35 -10.29
N LYS A 74 -7.84 7.34 -11.26
CA LYS A 74 -8.31 8.56 -11.91
C LYS A 74 -9.04 9.46 -10.92
N ASP A 75 -9.90 8.88 -10.08
CA ASP A 75 -10.63 9.63 -9.06
C ASP A 75 -9.69 10.29 -8.06
N LEU A 76 -8.67 9.56 -7.59
CA LEU A 76 -7.66 10.13 -6.70
C LEU A 76 -6.91 11.28 -7.36
N LYS A 77 -6.54 11.13 -8.63
CA LYS A 77 -5.86 12.19 -9.38
C LYS A 77 -6.72 13.44 -9.48
N GLU A 78 -8.01 13.27 -9.78
CA GLU A 78 -8.95 14.38 -9.86
C GLU A 78 -9.12 15.08 -8.51
N GLN A 79 -9.17 14.33 -7.41
CA GLN A 79 -9.23 14.90 -6.07
C GLN A 79 -8.01 15.74 -5.74
N VAL A 80 -6.82 15.27 -6.08
CA VAL A 80 -5.59 16.02 -5.87
C VAL A 80 -5.56 17.29 -6.71
N GLN A 81 -5.96 17.20 -7.97
CA GLN A 81 -6.01 18.35 -8.86
C GLN A 81 -7.04 19.39 -8.38
N ALA A 82 -8.19 18.94 -7.88
CA ALA A 82 -9.19 19.83 -7.30
C ALA A 82 -8.68 20.58 -6.08
N LYS A 83 -7.95 19.89 -5.19
CA LYS A 83 -7.34 20.50 -4.01
C LYS A 83 -6.27 21.50 -4.41
N ASP A 84 -5.45 21.19 -5.38
CA ASP A 84 -4.40 22.08 -5.87
C ASP A 84 -5.01 23.36 -6.49
N ALA A 85 -6.03 23.19 -7.33
CA ALA A 85 -6.73 24.33 -7.91
C ALA A 85 -7.35 25.23 -6.86
N ARG A 86 -7.94 24.65 -5.83
CA ARG A 86 -8.52 25.41 -4.72
C ARG A 86 -7.46 26.15 -3.94
N LEU A 87 -6.31 25.52 -3.68
CA LEU A 87 -5.20 26.15 -2.99
C LEU A 87 -4.69 27.39 -3.77
N GLN A 88 -4.55 27.25 -5.07
CA GLN A 88 -4.13 28.35 -5.93
C GLN A 88 -5.16 29.49 -5.96
N GLU A 89 -6.45 29.16 -5.92
CA GLU A 89 -7.54 30.14 -5.95
C GLU A 89 -7.64 30.94 -4.65
N VAL A 90 -7.58 30.26 -3.49
CA VAL A 90 -7.82 30.89 -2.19
C VAL A 90 -6.53 31.27 -1.45
N GLY A 91 -5.39 30.74 -1.82
CA GLY A 91 -4.12 30.98 -1.19
C GLY A 91 -3.91 30.20 0.10
N TYR A 92 -2.68 30.25 0.62
CA TYR A 92 -2.30 29.43 1.78
C TYR A 92 -3.07 29.74 3.04
N LYS A 93 -3.35 31.01 3.27
CA LYS A 93 -3.98 31.46 4.52
C LYS A 93 -5.43 31.06 4.61
N ASN A 94 -6.07 30.80 3.48
CA ASN A 94 -7.49 30.48 3.40
C ASN A 94 -7.74 29.00 3.11
N TYR A 95 -6.68 28.25 2.88
CA TYR A 95 -6.78 26.83 2.65
C TYR A 95 -6.66 26.06 3.95
#